data_c705d1fcee6979eaed97c8a88c790f7a
#
_entry.id   c705d1fcee6979eaed97c8a88c790f7a
#
_cell.length_a   1.000
_cell.length_b   1.000
_cell.length_c   1.000
_cell.angle_alpha   90.00
_cell.angle_beta   90.00
_cell.angle_gamma   90.00
#
_symmetry.space_group_name_H-M   'P 1'
#
loop_
_entity.id
_entity.type
_entity.pdbx_description
1 polymer ?
#
loop_
_entity_poly.entity_id
_entity_poly.type
_entity_poly.pdbx_seq_one_letter_code
_entity_poly.pdbx_strand_id
1 'polypeptide(L)'
;MSQRKLPVKRIAAIVIIIVIVASGAFGYYYQTLQKPAVPKIVTYATLSEMVTLDPSTEFSNSIMVLSNLYEPLIWYQPWSSPALQPGLATSWESSNNSQTWTFHLRQGVKFHDGTTFNATAVKYSIERTINLGQGAAYIWGSVKQINILDTYTVQIILSNPTPLDVVACASYAAWIMSPQIDNLAKAAGFTNASQWFNAGHDDGTGPYTVTKWDPQSEVDLQKFPGYWGGWTNDQFDTAVFKIVRDETVQEQMVKSGEIQIAQQVPFADIASLQTDPNIKVYASPQYQSLYGLLNNKKFPFNNTLIRQAVSYAIPYQQIVSSVLHGFGNESVGPIPHGMPGHFNDLPQYTYDLTKAKQLLAQAGYPNGGFNILLTYLTGDSREEGTSELIANSLKALNINVEIRAMTWNQQWSLAQGPPLQAQDVFIFYWWPTILSPYDFLVSMFHSESSPVFNLGYYYHSDFDQLIDNAYAVEGSNKQAAYQSYLQAEKQLVTDAAALYLWDLTDVHILRSNISGFQYNPGYTTVVFFYQLHQTS
;
A
#
# COMPACT_ATOMS: atom_id res chain seq x y z
N MET A 1 -90.42 -24.20 -10.83
CA MET A 1 -89.09 -23.55 -10.90
C MET A 1 -88.03 -24.57 -10.61
N SER A 2 -87.35 -25.09 -11.63
CA SER A 2 -86.29 -26.10 -11.50
C SER A 2 -84.95 -25.42 -11.23
N GLN A 3 -84.37 -25.57 -10.01
CA GLN A 3 -83.04 -25.13 -9.71
C GLN A 3 -82.03 -26.12 -10.35
N ARG A 4 -81.34 -25.70 -11.41
CA ARG A 4 -80.25 -26.41 -12.01
C ARG A 4 -79.04 -26.36 -11.04
N LYS A 5 -78.74 -27.43 -10.28
CA LYS A 5 -77.48 -27.59 -9.53
C LYS A 5 -76.32 -27.72 -10.50
N LEU A 6 -75.36 -26.82 -10.44
CA LEU A 6 -74.10 -26.96 -11.18
C LEU A 6 -73.38 -28.26 -10.75
N PRO A 7 -72.84 -29.05 -11.71
CA PRO A 7 -72.15 -30.30 -11.34
C PRO A 7 -70.86 -30.02 -10.53
N VAL A 8 -70.68 -30.76 -9.44
CA VAL A 8 -69.57 -30.61 -8.46
C VAL A 8 -68.19 -30.50 -9.13
N LYS A 9 -67.96 -31.19 -10.26
CA LYS A 9 -66.70 -31.12 -11.02
C LYS A 9 -66.45 -29.73 -11.62
N ARG A 10 -67.47 -28.94 -11.99
CA ARG A 10 -67.31 -27.57 -12.49
C ARG A 10 -67.01 -26.58 -11.38
N ILE A 11 -67.55 -26.79 -10.19
CA ILE A 11 -67.25 -25.98 -9.00
C ILE A 11 -65.82 -26.20 -8.55
N ALA A 12 -65.36 -27.47 -8.51
CA ALA A 12 -63.94 -27.80 -8.20
C ALA A 12 -62.96 -27.20 -9.19
N ALA A 13 -63.26 -27.21 -10.50
CA ALA A 13 -62.40 -26.59 -11.53
C ALA A 13 -62.35 -25.07 -11.38
N ILE A 14 -63.44 -24.40 -11.05
CA ILE A 14 -63.47 -22.95 -10.83
C ILE A 14 -62.68 -22.56 -9.58
N VAL A 15 -62.78 -23.34 -8.49
CA VAL A 15 -62.03 -23.11 -7.26
C VAL A 15 -60.51 -23.26 -7.50
N ILE A 16 -60.07 -24.28 -8.26
CA ILE A 16 -58.67 -24.49 -8.61
C ILE A 16 -58.14 -23.31 -9.43
N ILE A 17 -58.90 -22.83 -10.42
CA ILE A 17 -58.51 -21.66 -11.24
C ILE A 17 -58.40 -20.40 -10.40
N ILE A 18 -59.30 -20.16 -9.46
CA ILE A 18 -59.24 -19.01 -8.56
C ILE A 18 -58.03 -19.09 -7.64
N VAL A 19 -57.70 -20.27 -7.12
CA VAL A 19 -56.48 -20.45 -6.29
C VAL A 19 -55.19 -20.22 -7.08
N ILE A 20 -55.11 -20.70 -8.32
CA ILE A 20 -53.93 -20.48 -9.19
C ILE A 20 -53.82 -18.98 -9.56
N VAL A 21 -54.92 -18.30 -9.89
CA VAL A 21 -54.87 -16.87 -10.19
C VAL A 21 -54.58 -16.05 -8.96
N ALA A 22 -55.11 -16.39 -7.79
CA ALA A 22 -54.81 -15.72 -6.54
C ALA A 22 -53.38 -15.93 -6.09
N SER A 23 -52.79 -17.14 -6.22
CA SER A 23 -51.38 -17.40 -5.92
C SER A 23 -50.45 -16.74 -6.92
N GLY A 24 -50.81 -16.67 -8.22
CA GLY A 24 -50.06 -15.94 -9.24
C GLY A 24 -50.11 -14.42 -9.00
N ALA A 25 -51.27 -13.87 -8.67
CA ALA A 25 -51.43 -12.45 -8.33
C ALA A 25 -50.70 -12.09 -7.03
N PHE A 26 -50.73 -12.97 -6.01
CA PHE A 26 -50.00 -12.79 -4.76
C PHE A 26 -48.47 -12.87 -4.98
N GLY A 27 -47.99 -13.82 -5.80
CA GLY A 27 -46.58 -13.93 -6.18
C GLY A 27 -46.09 -12.69 -6.95
N TYR A 28 -46.89 -12.22 -7.92
CA TYR A 28 -46.60 -10.99 -8.65
C TYR A 28 -46.64 -9.73 -7.76
N TYR A 29 -47.63 -9.63 -6.88
CA TYR A 29 -47.73 -8.55 -5.89
C TYR A 29 -46.57 -8.58 -4.89
N TYR A 30 -46.14 -9.76 -4.45
CA TYR A 30 -44.97 -9.91 -3.57
C TYR A 30 -43.65 -9.55 -4.26
N GLN A 31 -43.48 -9.89 -5.54
CA GLN A 31 -42.32 -9.44 -6.36
C GLN A 31 -42.32 -7.93 -6.61
N THR A 32 -43.47 -7.31 -6.77
CA THR A 32 -43.56 -5.84 -6.98
C THR A 32 -43.44 -5.03 -5.69
N LEU A 33 -43.60 -5.65 -4.52
CA LEU A 33 -43.35 -5.01 -3.22
C LEU A 33 -41.88 -5.02 -2.81
N GLN A 34 -41.06 -5.88 -3.38
CA GLN A 34 -39.60 -5.79 -3.22
C GLN A 34 -39.08 -4.67 -4.15
N LYS A 35 -39.11 -3.41 -3.64
CA LYS A 35 -38.26 -2.39 -4.26
C LYS A 35 -36.84 -2.96 -4.29
N PRO A 36 -36.16 -2.97 -5.46
CA PRO A 36 -34.77 -3.34 -5.48
C PRO A 36 -34.05 -2.50 -4.41
N ALA A 37 -33.33 -3.15 -3.52
CA ALA A 37 -32.55 -2.45 -2.50
C ALA A 37 -31.61 -1.47 -3.23
N VAL A 38 -31.62 -0.21 -2.81
CA VAL A 38 -30.67 0.77 -3.35
C VAL A 38 -29.28 0.28 -3.00
N PRO A 39 -28.38 0.08 -3.98
CA PRO A 39 -27.04 -0.38 -3.71
C PRO A 39 -26.33 0.55 -2.71
N LYS A 40 -25.66 -0.02 -1.72
CA LYS A 40 -24.84 0.72 -0.78
C LYS A 40 -23.51 0.98 -1.42
N ILE A 41 -23.16 2.24 -1.56
CA ILE A 41 -21.92 2.70 -2.20
C ILE A 41 -21.06 3.37 -1.15
N VAL A 42 -19.78 3.03 -1.13
CA VAL A 42 -18.75 3.77 -0.40
C VAL A 42 -17.74 4.33 -1.38
N THR A 43 -17.47 5.64 -1.30
CA THR A 43 -16.50 6.32 -2.15
C THR A 43 -15.31 6.79 -1.31
N TYR A 44 -14.12 6.40 -1.72
CA TYR A 44 -12.85 6.79 -1.15
C TYR A 44 -12.11 7.70 -2.14
N ALA A 45 -11.89 8.95 -1.77
CA ALA A 45 -11.08 9.88 -2.56
C ALA A 45 -9.60 9.72 -2.24
N THR A 46 -8.76 9.65 -3.27
CA THR A 46 -7.30 9.54 -3.18
C THR A 46 -6.61 10.61 -4.02
N LEU A 47 -5.39 11.02 -3.64
CA LEU A 47 -4.59 12.02 -4.38
C LEU A 47 -3.98 11.46 -5.64
N SER A 48 -3.56 10.20 -5.61
CA SER A 48 -2.71 9.61 -6.64
C SER A 48 -3.48 8.70 -7.57
N GLU A 49 -3.07 8.73 -8.84
CA GLU A 49 -3.54 7.77 -9.84
C GLU A 49 -3.10 6.34 -9.51
N MET A 50 -3.89 5.38 -9.98
CA MET A 50 -3.53 3.96 -9.97
C MET A 50 -2.58 3.66 -11.13
N VAL A 51 -1.76 2.60 -11.00
CA VAL A 51 -0.75 2.28 -12.03
C VAL A 51 -1.13 1.01 -12.78
N THR A 52 -1.41 -0.08 -12.06
CA THR A 52 -1.69 -1.40 -12.65
C THR A 52 -2.58 -2.23 -11.73
N LEU A 53 -3.35 -3.14 -12.32
CA LEU A 53 -4.06 -4.20 -11.57
C LEU A 53 -3.27 -5.52 -11.52
N ASP A 54 -2.06 -5.57 -12.08
CA ASP A 54 -1.22 -6.77 -12.02
C ASP A 54 -0.56 -6.92 -10.66
N PRO A 55 -1.01 -7.88 -9.81
CA PRO A 55 -0.51 -8.03 -8.44
C PRO A 55 0.95 -8.48 -8.35
N SER A 56 1.54 -8.96 -9.45
CA SER A 56 2.96 -9.35 -9.50
C SER A 56 3.90 -8.19 -9.83
N THR A 57 3.39 -7.07 -10.33
CA THR A 57 4.22 -5.95 -10.80
C THR A 57 3.94 -4.65 -10.05
N GLU A 58 2.82 -4.59 -9.32
CA GLU A 58 2.44 -3.42 -8.54
C GLU A 58 3.37 -3.21 -7.33
N PHE A 59 3.73 -1.95 -7.07
CA PHE A 59 4.55 -1.53 -5.92
C PHE A 59 4.22 -0.12 -5.42
N SER A 60 3.02 0.41 -5.76
CA SER A 60 2.67 1.82 -5.57
C SER A 60 1.20 1.96 -5.14
N ASN A 61 0.46 2.90 -5.71
CA ASN A 61 -0.85 3.31 -5.21
C ASN A 61 -1.99 2.32 -5.50
N SER A 62 -1.85 1.40 -6.49
CA SER A 62 -2.90 0.42 -6.77
C SER A 62 -3.06 -0.64 -5.66
N ILE A 63 -2.18 -0.66 -4.65
CA ILE A 63 -2.37 -1.48 -3.44
C ILE A 63 -3.74 -1.26 -2.81
N MET A 64 -4.26 -0.04 -2.82
CA MET A 64 -5.59 0.29 -2.28
C MET A 64 -6.70 -0.55 -2.93
N VAL A 65 -6.58 -0.77 -4.24
CA VAL A 65 -7.50 -1.59 -5.03
C VAL A 65 -7.19 -3.07 -4.83
N LEU A 66 -5.93 -3.48 -5.04
CA LEU A 66 -5.51 -4.89 -4.99
C LEU A 66 -5.81 -5.56 -3.66
N SER A 67 -5.69 -4.84 -2.54
CA SER A 67 -6.00 -5.34 -1.20
C SER A 67 -7.48 -5.70 -0.99
N ASN A 68 -8.37 -5.27 -1.88
CA ASN A 68 -9.78 -5.61 -1.87
C ASN A 68 -10.15 -6.67 -2.91
N LEU A 69 -9.27 -6.94 -3.89
CA LEU A 69 -9.45 -7.94 -4.96
C LEU A 69 -8.76 -9.27 -4.65
N TYR A 70 -7.63 -9.23 -3.94
CA TYR A 70 -6.75 -10.38 -3.68
C TYR A 70 -6.55 -10.60 -2.19
N GLU A 71 -6.13 -11.81 -1.83
CA GLU A 71 -5.77 -12.17 -0.47
C GLU A 71 -4.39 -12.83 -0.43
N PRO A 72 -3.58 -12.57 0.64
CA PRO A 72 -2.31 -13.24 0.88
C PRO A 72 -2.52 -14.57 1.62
N LEU A 73 -1.46 -15.34 1.80
CA LEU A 73 -1.50 -16.54 2.65
C LEU A 73 -1.71 -16.18 4.12
N ILE A 74 -1.09 -15.12 4.57
CA ILE A 74 -1.12 -14.63 5.96
C ILE A 74 -1.50 -13.16 5.96
N TRP A 75 -2.35 -12.72 6.88
CA TRP A 75 -2.65 -11.32 7.13
C TRP A 75 -1.82 -10.77 8.31
N TYR A 76 -1.28 -9.58 8.17
CA TYR A 76 -0.80 -8.80 9.31
C TYR A 76 -1.95 -8.00 9.91
N GLN A 77 -2.20 -8.18 11.21
CA GLN A 77 -3.25 -7.48 11.97
C GLN A 77 -2.67 -7.05 13.32
N PRO A 78 -2.16 -5.82 13.44
CA PRO A 78 -1.43 -5.36 14.64
C PRO A 78 -2.28 -5.31 15.91
N TRP A 79 -3.60 -5.30 15.77
CA TRP A 79 -4.55 -5.37 16.90
C TRP A 79 -4.81 -6.80 17.40
N SER A 80 -4.26 -7.80 16.73
CA SER A 80 -4.40 -9.22 17.10
C SER A 80 -3.15 -9.73 17.83
N SER A 81 -3.30 -10.80 18.59
CA SER A 81 -2.19 -11.49 19.25
C SER A 81 -2.28 -13.00 18.99
N PRO A 82 -1.38 -13.57 18.19
CA PRO A 82 -0.26 -12.93 17.47
C PRO A 82 -0.74 -11.97 16.36
N ALA A 83 0.13 -11.08 15.88
CA ALA A 83 -0.21 -10.12 14.81
C ALA A 83 -0.34 -10.78 13.43
N LEU A 84 0.33 -11.91 13.19
CA LEU A 84 0.18 -12.70 11.97
C LEU A 84 -1.05 -13.61 12.11
N GLN A 85 -2.02 -13.42 11.22
CA GLN A 85 -3.32 -14.10 11.25
C GLN A 85 -3.53 -14.94 9.99
N PRO A 86 -4.31 -16.04 10.07
CA PRO A 86 -4.69 -16.85 8.92
C PRO A 86 -5.40 -16.04 7.83
N GLY A 87 -4.85 -16.10 6.60
CA GLY A 87 -5.49 -15.65 5.36
C GLY A 87 -5.95 -16.85 4.54
N LEU A 88 -5.37 -17.02 3.36
CA LEU A 88 -5.57 -18.22 2.52
C LEU A 88 -4.86 -19.47 3.08
N ALA A 89 -3.84 -19.31 3.94
CA ALA A 89 -3.35 -20.38 4.79
C ALA A 89 -4.08 -20.38 6.15
N THR A 90 -4.47 -21.56 6.62
CA THR A 90 -5.11 -21.73 7.94
C THR A 90 -4.09 -21.96 9.04
N SER A 91 -2.91 -22.47 8.69
CA SER A 91 -1.74 -22.65 9.56
C SER A 91 -0.47 -22.77 8.72
N TRP A 92 0.67 -22.55 9.37
CA TRP A 92 1.99 -22.71 8.76
C TRP A 92 3.02 -23.08 9.82
N GLU A 93 4.07 -23.76 9.38
CA GLU A 93 5.19 -24.11 10.22
C GLU A 93 6.51 -24.04 9.43
N SER A 94 7.60 -23.80 10.15
CA SER A 94 8.95 -23.84 9.59
C SER A 94 9.79 -24.99 10.17
N SER A 95 10.71 -25.50 9.39
CA SER A 95 11.68 -26.52 9.77
C SER A 95 13.03 -26.25 9.09
N ASN A 96 14.02 -27.09 9.39
CA ASN A 96 15.36 -26.94 8.81
C ASN A 96 15.91 -25.51 8.99
N ASN A 97 15.90 -25.02 10.23
CA ASN A 97 16.38 -23.68 10.56
C ASN A 97 15.72 -22.57 9.71
N SER A 98 14.38 -22.61 9.57
CA SER A 98 13.57 -21.69 8.75
C SER A 98 13.87 -21.70 7.25
N GLN A 99 14.51 -22.75 6.71
CA GLN A 99 14.72 -22.92 5.29
C GLN A 99 13.63 -23.75 4.59
N THR A 100 12.72 -24.35 5.36
CA THR A 100 11.60 -25.11 4.81
C THR A 100 10.33 -24.67 5.51
N TRP A 101 9.36 -24.18 4.74
CA TRP A 101 8.08 -23.71 5.24
C TRP A 101 6.95 -24.52 4.62
N THR A 102 5.99 -24.95 5.46
CA THR A 102 4.81 -25.67 5.01
C THR A 102 3.57 -24.85 5.36
N PHE A 103 2.70 -24.62 4.38
CA PHE A 103 1.44 -23.90 4.51
C PHE A 103 0.27 -24.85 4.27
N HIS A 104 -0.67 -24.90 5.23
CA HIS A 104 -1.94 -25.61 5.10
C HIS A 104 -3.01 -24.65 4.64
N LEU A 105 -3.63 -24.92 3.51
CA LEU A 105 -4.47 -23.96 2.79
C LEU A 105 -5.94 -24.09 3.17
N ARG A 106 -6.65 -22.98 3.10
CA ARG A 106 -8.10 -22.90 3.31
C ARG A 106 -8.83 -23.60 2.18
N GLN A 107 -9.82 -24.42 2.54
CA GLN A 107 -10.68 -25.11 1.60
C GLN A 107 -11.96 -24.32 1.31
N GLY A 108 -12.57 -24.55 0.15
CA GLY A 108 -13.85 -23.94 -0.22
C GLY A 108 -13.75 -22.50 -0.74
N VAL A 109 -12.56 -21.92 -0.80
CA VAL A 109 -12.32 -20.58 -1.39
C VAL A 109 -12.44 -20.65 -2.91
N LYS A 110 -13.06 -19.63 -3.50
CA LYS A 110 -13.20 -19.49 -4.97
C LYS A 110 -12.52 -18.22 -5.45
N PHE A 111 -11.96 -18.28 -6.63
CA PHE A 111 -11.57 -17.12 -7.41
C PHE A 111 -12.79 -16.42 -8.01
N HIS A 112 -12.61 -15.23 -8.53
CA HIS A 112 -13.68 -14.42 -9.12
C HIS A 112 -14.25 -15.09 -10.40
N ASP A 113 -13.47 -15.89 -11.11
CA ASP A 113 -13.92 -16.74 -12.24
C ASP A 113 -14.75 -17.97 -11.81
N GLY A 114 -14.87 -18.21 -10.49
CA GLY A 114 -15.58 -19.35 -9.90
C GLY A 114 -14.75 -20.61 -9.75
N THR A 115 -13.50 -20.66 -10.21
CA THR A 115 -12.59 -21.79 -10.00
C THR A 115 -12.16 -21.89 -8.53
N THR A 116 -11.66 -23.06 -8.12
CA THR A 116 -11.33 -23.33 -6.72
C THR A 116 -9.86 -23.03 -6.44
N PHE A 117 -9.61 -22.24 -5.37
CA PHE A 117 -8.28 -22.02 -4.82
C PHE A 117 -7.67 -23.32 -4.27
N ASN A 118 -6.38 -23.54 -4.53
CA ASN A 118 -5.61 -24.68 -4.06
C ASN A 118 -4.09 -24.41 -4.12
N ALA A 119 -3.27 -25.41 -3.79
CA ALA A 119 -1.80 -25.30 -3.77
C ALA A 119 -1.19 -24.93 -5.14
N THR A 120 -1.85 -25.27 -6.26
CA THR A 120 -1.38 -24.86 -7.59
C THR A 120 -1.42 -23.34 -7.77
N ALA A 121 -2.44 -22.68 -7.23
CA ALA A 121 -2.57 -21.22 -7.30
C ALA A 121 -1.45 -20.52 -6.51
N VAL A 122 -1.10 -21.03 -5.34
CA VAL A 122 0.01 -20.48 -4.54
C VAL A 122 1.33 -20.59 -5.31
N LYS A 123 1.62 -21.77 -5.84
CA LYS A 123 2.82 -22.00 -6.66
C LYS A 123 2.85 -21.09 -7.88
N TYR A 124 1.75 -21.02 -8.63
CA TYR A 124 1.62 -20.17 -9.83
C TYR A 124 1.91 -18.69 -9.50
N SER A 125 1.26 -18.16 -8.45
CA SER A 125 1.36 -16.74 -8.08
C SER A 125 2.80 -16.36 -7.73
N ILE A 126 3.45 -17.15 -6.88
CA ILE A 126 4.83 -16.89 -6.45
C ILE A 126 5.80 -17.06 -7.63
N GLU A 127 5.70 -18.15 -8.39
CA GLU A 127 6.59 -18.39 -9.54
C GLU A 127 6.39 -17.33 -10.64
N ARG A 128 5.15 -16.88 -10.90
CA ARG A 128 4.89 -15.80 -11.85
C ARG A 128 5.58 -14.50 -11.41
N THR A 129 5.47 -14.13 -10.14
CA THR A 129 6.10 -12.92 -9.58
C THR A 129 7.63 -13.00 -9.69
N ILE A 130 8.23 -14.13 -9.32
CA ILE A 130 9.68 -14.37 -9.46
C ILE A 130 10.12 -14.26 -10.93
N ASN A 131 9.38 -14.90 -11.84
CA ASN A 131 9.75 -14.93 -13.26
C ASN A 131 9.63 -13.58 -13.96
N LEU A 132 8.69 -12.73 -13.55
CA LEU A 132 8.58 -11.37 -14.04
C LEU A 132 9.70 -10.47 -13.52
N GLY A 133 10.14 -10.68 -12.27
CA GLY A 133 11.24 -9.93 -11.66
C GLY A 133 10.99 -8.43 -11.57
N GLN A 134 9.72 -8.01 -11.46
CA GLN A 134 9.29 -6.61 -11.44
C GLN A 134 8.66 -6.26 -10.09
N GLY A 135 8.47 -4.96 -9.84
CA GLY A 135 7.87 -4.48 -8.60
C GLY A 135 8.60 -5.00 -7.37
N ALA A 136 7.84 -5.55 -6.43
CA ALA A 136 8.38 -6.10 -5.19
C ALA A 136 8.79 -7.58 -5.27
N ALA A 137 9.11 -8.11 -6.47
CA ALA A 137 9.49 -9.51 -6.65
C ALA A 137 10.69 -9.95 -5.79
N TYR A 138 11.55 -9.01 -5.37
CA TYR A 138 12.72 -9.27 -4.50
C TYR A 138 12.36 -9.96 -3.18
N ILE A 139 11.12 -9.80 -2.66
CA ILE A 139 10.69 -10.45 -1.41
C ILE A 139 10.76 -11.98 -1.50
N TRP A 140 10.66 -12.55 -2.69
CA TRP A 140 10.75 -13.98 -2.97
C TRP A 140 12.16 -14.45 -3.35
N GLY A 141 13.17 -13.58 -3.26
CA GLY A 141 14.53 -13.85 -3.74
C GLY A 141 15.22 -15.06 -3.10
N SER A 142 14.79 -15.48 -1.90
CA SER A 142 15.32 -16.68 -1.23
C SER A 142 14.59 -17.97 -1.63
N VAL A 143 13.50 -17.92 -2.40
CA VAL A 143 12.75 -19.11 -2.81
C VAL A 143 13.55 -19.92 -3.82
N LYS A 144 13.85 -21.18 -3.45
CA LYS A 144 14.58 -22.15 -4.28
C LYS A 144 13.64 -23.14 -4.98
N GLN A 145 12.59 -23.58 -4.28
CA GLN A 145 11.66 -24.58 -4.79
C GLN A 145 10.32 -24.48 -4.10
N ILE A 146 9.24 -24.70 -4.87
CA ILE A 146 7.87 -24.76 -4.35
C ILE A 146 7.30 -26.15 -4.71
N ASN A 147 7.00 -26.95 -3.70
CA ASN A 147 6.45 -28.30 -3.80
C ASN A 147 4.96 -28.30 -3.45
N ILE A 148 4.14 -28.89 -4.30
CA ILE A 148 2.76 -29.23 -3.98
C ILE A 148 2.79 -30.60 -3.31
N LEU A 149 2.53 -30.67 -1.99
CA LEU A 149 2.50 -31.93 -1.26
C LEU A 149 1.15 -32.64 -1.45
N ASP A 150 0.07 -31.88 -1.45
CA ASP A 150 -1.28 -32.29 -1.81
C ASP A 150 -2.11 -31.09 -2.28
N THR A 151 -3.41 -31.27 -2.53
CA THR A 151 -4.31 -30.22 -3.05
C THR A 151 -4.32 -28.96 -2.21
N TYR A 152 -4.13 -29.09 -0.88
CA TYR A 152 -4.24 -27.98 0.08
C TYR A 152 -3.00 -27.85 0.98
N THR A 153 -1.87 -28.41 0.57
CA THR A 153 -0.60 -28.28 1.30
C THR A 153 0.52 -27.94 0.34
N VAL A 154 1.15 -26.77 0.57
CA VAL A 154 2.31 -26.32 -0.21
C VAL A 154 3.53 -26.19 0.70
N GLN A 155 4.68 -26.64 0.20
CA GLN A 155 5.97 -26.51 0.88
C GLN A 155 6.90 -25.62 0.06
N ILE A 156 7.51 -24.64 0.71
CA ILE A 156 8.46 -23.72 0.09
C ILE A 156 9.85 -23.93 0.72
N ILE A 157 10.83 -24.22 -0.13
CA ILE A 157 12.23 -24.41 0.26
C ILE A 157 13.02 -23.17 -0.12
N LEU A 158 13.78 -22.63 0.84
CA LEU A 158 14.56 -21.41 0.73
C LEU A 158 16.05 -21.70 0.61
N SER A 159 16.78 -20.81 -0.04
CA SER A 159 18.24 -20.82 -0.09
C SER A 159 18.87 -20.37 1.24
N ASN A 160 18.21 -19.45 1.95
CA ASN A 160 18.62 -18.86 3.21
C ASN A 160 17.48 -18.91 4.22
N PRO A 161 17.76 -18.90 5.54
CA PRO A 161 16.76 -18.74 6.60
C PRO A 161 16.06 -17.38 6.52
N THR A 162 14.93 -17.32 5.83
CA THR A 162 14.12 -16.11 5.67
C THR A 162 12.85 -16.23 6.53
N PRO A 163 12.35 -15.16 7.15
CA PRO A 163 11.07 -15.14 7.86
C PRO A 163 9.91 -15.13 6.83
N LEU A 164 9.64 -16.29 6.23
CA LEU A 164 8.68 -16.41 5.12
C LEU A 164 7.24 -16.10 5.53
N ASP A 165 6.90 -16.23 6.80
CA ASP A 165 5.61 -15.80 7.36
C ASP A 165 5.42 -14.29 7.26
N VAL A 166 6.49 -13.49 7.45
CA VAL A 166 6.49 -12.04 7.25
C VAL A 166 6.42 -11.69 5.75
N VAL A 167 7.08 -12.47 4.89
CA VAL A 167 6.98 -12.31 3.42
C VAL A 167 5.59 -12.66 2.92
N ALA A 168 4.97 -13.72 3.46
CA ALA A 168 3.64 -14.20 3.06
C ALA A 168 2.48 -13.27 3.46
N CYS A 169 2.73 -12.24 4.27
CA CYS A 169 1.79 -11.17 4.59
C CYS A 169 2.20 -9.82 3.98
N ALA A 170 3.11 -9.80 3.01
CA ALA A 170 3.59 -8.58 2.38
C ALA A 170 2.45 -7.79 1.71
N SER A 171 2.59 -6.46 1.74
CA SER A 171 1.61 -5.56 1.14
C SER A 171 1.64 -5.57 -0.39
N TYR A 172 2.76 -6.00 -0.98
CA TYR A 172 2.95 -6.17 -2.41
C TYR A 172 3.51 -7.55 -2.74
N ALA A 173 3.26 -8.01 -3.96
CA ALA A 173 3.83 -9.24 -4.54
C ALA A 173 3.49 -10.55 -3.80
N ALA A 174 2.73 -10.52 -2.68
CA ALA A 174 2.30 -11.70 -1.93
C ALA A 174 0.84 -12.11 -2.20
N TRP A 175 0.16 -11.43 -3.11
CA TRP A 175 -1.22 -11.68 -3.49
C TRP A 175 -1.36 -12.97 -4.30
N ILE A 176 -2.35 -13.79 -3.92
CA ILE A 176 -2.61 -15.05 -4.62
C ILE A 176 -3.65 -14.81 -5.70
N MET A 177 -3.34 -15.23 -6.92
CA MET A 177 -4.16 -15.10 -8.11
C MET A 177 -4.49 -16.46 -8.73
N SER A 178 -5.53 -16.49 -9.56
CA SER A 178 -5.95 -17.70 -10.27
C SER A 178 -4.89 -18.14 -11.30
N PRO A 179 -4.56 -19.44 -11.38
CA PRO A 179 -3.71 -19.96 -12.43
C PRO A 179 -4.39 -19.97 -13.82
N GLN A 180 -5.66 -19.56 -13.92
CA GLN A 180 -6.36 -19.42 -15.19
C GLN A 180 -6.10 -18.10 -15.91
N ILE A 181 -5.42 -17.14 -15.28
CA ILE A 181 -5.22 -15.78 -15.79
C ILE A 181 -4.62 -15.78 -17.20
N ASP A 182 -3.61 -16.62 -17.48
CA ASP A 182 -3.01 -16.69 -18.82
C ASP A 182 -4.00 -17.18 -19.87
N ASN A 183 -4.87 -18.13 -19.50
CA ASN A 183 -5.93 -18.64 -20.37
C ASN A 183 -7.04 -17.59 -20.58
N LEU A 184 -7.44 -16.88 -19.52
CA LEU A 184 -8.42 -15.79 -19.57
C LEU A 184 -7.91 -14.64 -20.44
N ALA A 185 -6.66 -14.21 -20.26
CA ALA A 185 -6.02 -13.18 -21.07
C ALA A 185 -6.02 -13.56 -22.56
N LYS A 186 -5.58 -14.79 -22.88
CA LYS A 186 -5.56 -15.31 -24.25
C LYS A 186 -6.96 -15.39 -24.85
N ALA A 187 -7.94 -15.89 -24.11
CA ALA A 187 -9.34 -15.98 -24.56
C ALA A 187 -9.95 -14.61 -24.85
N ALA A 188 -9.55 -13.58 -24.08
CA ALA A 188 -9.93 -12.19 -24.29
C ALA A 188 -9.12 -11.45 -25.38
N GLY A 189 -8.15 -12.13 -26.02
CA GLY A 189 -7.34 -11.58 -27.13
C GLY A 189 -6.10 -10.81 -26.71
N PHE A 190 -5.69 -10.87 -25.44
CA PHE A 190 -4.46 -10.24 -24.95
C PHE A 190 -3.24 -11.14 -25.18
N THR A 191 -2.07 -10.54 -25.35
CA THR A 191 -0.82 -11.28 -25.57
C THR A 191 -0.21 -11.84 -24.28
N ASN A 192 -0.51 -11.23 -23.14
CA ASN A 192 -0.06 -11.66 -21.81
C ASN A 192 -1.01 -11.19 -20.70
N ALA A 193 -0.84 -11.76 -19.50
CA ALA A 193 -1.67 -11.46 -18.34
C ALA A 193 -1.57 -9.99 -17.89
N SER A 194 -0.38 -9.35 -17.97
CA SER A 194 -0.23 -7.95 -17.54
C SER A 194 -1.06 -6.99 -18.38
N GLN A 195 -1.18 -7.23 -19.71
CA GLN A 195 -2.08 -6.44 -20.55
C GLN A 195 -3.55 -6.67 -20.21
N TRP A 196 -3.93 -7.89 -19.84
CA TRP A 196 -5.28 -8.23 -19.43
C TRP A 196 -5.65 -7.53 -18.11
N PHE A 197 -4.77 -7.55 -17.11
CA PHE A 197 -4.95 -6.79 -15.87
C PHE A 197 -5.10 -5.29 -16.13
N ASN A 198 -4.23 -4.70 -16.94
CA ASN A 198 -4.24 -3.28 -17.25
C ASN A 198 -5.44 -2.83 -18.10
N ALA A 199 -6.17 -3.77 -18.68
CA ALA A 199 -7.46 -3.52 -19.35
C ALA A 199 -8.65 -3.54 -18.38
N GLY A 200 -8.43 -3.65 -17.08
CA GLY A 200 -9.48 -3.60 -16.06
C GLY A 200 -10.04 -4.95 -15.68
N HIS A 201 -9.20 -5.96 -15.67
CA HIS A 201 -9.59 -7.31 -15.25
C HIS A 201 -8.85 -7.74 -13.97
N ASP A 202 -9.48 -8.62 -13.22
CA ASP A 202 -8.91 -9.27 -12.03
C ASP A 202 -9.38 -10.71 -11.94
N ASP A 203 -8.64 -11.56 -11.22
CA ASP A 203 -9.08 -12.90 -10.81
C ASP A 203 -8.42 -13.29 -9.49
N GLY A 204 -8.84 -12.61 -8.44
CA GLY A 204 -8.45 -12.84 -7.05
C GLY A 204 -9.44 -13.70 -6.29
N THR A 205 -9.23 -13.78 -4.97
CA THR A 205 -10.13 -14.45 -4.01
C THR A 205 -10.82 -13.45 -3.08
N GLY A 206 -10.52 -12.16 -3.23
CA GLY A 206 -10.96 -11.10 -2.33
C GLY A 206 -12.45 -10.83 -2.37
N PRO A 207 -12.94 -9.95 -1.48
CA PRO A 207 -14.37 -9.68 -1.33
C PRO A 207 -14.97 -8.90 -2.48
N TYR A 208 -14.17 -8.19 -3.28
CA TYR A 208 -14.65 -7.39 -4.40
C TYR A 208 -14.00 -7.79 -5.72
N THR A 209 -14.67 -7.48 -6.84
CA THR A 209 -14.17 -7.58 -8.21
C THR A 209 -14.17 -6.21 -8.87
N VAL A 210 -13.25 -5.95 -9.81
CA VAL A 210 -13.23 -4.70 -10.57
C VAL A 210 -14.34 -4.69 -11.63
N THR A 211 -15.05 -3.58 -11.75
CA THR A 211 -16.10 -3.37 -12.76
C THR A 211 -15.86 -2.16 -13.65
N LYS A 212 -15.06 -1.21 -13.18
CA LYS A 212 -14.58 -0.08 -13.96
C LYS A 212 -13.12 0.18 -13.65
N TRP A 213 -12.31 0.34 -14.66
CA TRP A 213 -10.91 0.69 -14.55
C TRP A 213 -10.60 1.94 -15.39
N ASP A 214 -10.60 3.08 -14.74
CA ASP A 214 -10.07 4.34 -15.25
C ASP A 214 -9.04 4.87 -14.24
N PRO A 215 -7.76 4.42 -14.34
CA PRO A 215 -6.76 4.63 -13.32
C PRO A 215 -6.35 6.09 -13.10
N GLN A 216 -6.78 6.99 -13.99
CA GLN A 216 -6.55 8.43 -13.89
C GLN A 216 -7.72 9.21 -13.27
N SER A 217 -8.88 8.57 -13.10
CA SER A 217 -10.11 9.22 -12.70
C SER A 217 -10.87 8.44 -11.64
N GLU A 218 -11.28 7.20 -11.93
CA GLU A 218 -12.20 6.45 -11.07
C GLU A 218 -12.08 4.94 -11.29
N VAL A 219 -12.00 4.18 -10.20
CA VAL A 219 -12.02 2.71 -10.21
C VAL A 219 -13.20 2.21 -9.37
N ASP A 220 -14.08 1.40 -9.97
CA ASP A 220 -15.24 0.84 -9.29
C ASP A 220 -15.06 -0.65 -9.03
N LEU A 221 -15.38 -1.03 -7.81
CA LEU A 221 -15.39 -2.40 -7.35
C LEU A 221 -16.81 -2.83 -6.98
N GLN A 222 -17.17 -4.05 -7.34
CA GLN A 222 -18.44 -4.67 -6.99
C GLN A 222 -18.22 -5.83 -6.04
N LYS A 223 -19.05 -5.96 -5.05
CA LYS A 223 -19.14 -7.09 -4.14
C LYS A 223 -19.14 -8.42 -4.89
N PHE A 224 -18.23 -9.33 -4.52
CA PHE A 224 -18.19 -10.71 -5.01
C PHE A 224 -19.14 -11.59 -4.20
N PRO A 225 -20.29 -12.02 -4.75
CA PRO A 225 -21.27 -12.80 -3.99
C PRO A 225 -20.74 -14.15 -3.48
N GLY A 226 -19.72 -14.69 -4.18
CA GLY A 226 -19.06 -15.96 -3.85
C GLY A 226 -17.95 -15.87 -2.81
N TYR A 227 -17.74 -14.72 -2.19
CA TYR A 227 -16.68 -14.53 -1.21
C TYR A 227 -16.84 -15.49 -0.01
N TRP A 228 -15.78 -16.19 0.33
CA TRP A 228 -15.77 -17.21 1.36
C TRP A 228 -16.06 -16.69 2.78
N GLY A 229 -15.75 -15.42 3.06
CA GLY A 229 -16.05 -14.75 4.32
C GLY A 229 -17.54 -14.44 4.52
N GLY A 230 -18.36 -14.59 3.48
CA GLY A 230 -19.79 -14.26 3.52
C GLY A 230 -20.06 -12.76 3.56
N TRP A 231 -21.32 -12.37 3.65
CA TRP A 231 -21.76 -10.98 3.62
C TRP A 231 -22.87 -10.70 4.61
N THR A 232 -22.83 -9.52 5.21
CA THR A 232 -23.93 -8.98 6.02
C THR A 232 -24.70 -7.90 5.25
N ASN A 233 -25.91 -7.57 5.71
CA ASN A 233 -26.76 -6.62 4.99
C ASN A 233 -26.32 -5.16 5.12
N ASP A 234 -25.43 -4.83 6.04
CA ASP A 234 -24.93 -3.47 6.32
C ASP A 234 -23.60 -3.16 5.65
N GLN A 235 -22.96 -4.15 4.99
CA GLN A 235 -21.78 -3.96 4.17
C GLN A 235 -22.10 -3.32 2.81
N PHE A 236 -21.08 -2.77 2.15
CA PHE A 236 -21.23 -2.05 0.90
C PHE A 236 -21.25 -2.98 -0.31
N ASP A 237 -22.18 -2.72 -1.24
CA ASP A 237 -22.30 -3.48 -2.49
C ASP A 237 -21.29 -3.01 -3.53
N THR A 238 -20.96 -1.71 -3.51
CA THR A 238 -20.01 -1.07 -4.43
C THR A 238 -19.02 -0.21 -3.65
N ALA A 239 -17.76 -0.31 -4.02
CA ALA A 239 -16.70 0.58 -3.53
C ALA A 239 -16.11 1.35 -4.72
N VAL A 240 -15.93 2.65 -4.56
CA VAL A 240 -15.43 3.55 -5.61
C VAL A 240 -14.18 4.24 -5.12
N PHE A 241 -13.08 4.13 -5.86
CA PHE A 241 -11.92 4.97 -5.71
C PHE A 241 -12.01 6.14 -6.68
N LYS A 242 -12.01 7.37 -6.15
CA LYS A 242 -12.08 8.60 -6.95
C LYS A 242 -10.78 9.37 -6.82
N ILE A 243 -10.11 9.66 -7.94
CA ILE A 243 -8.87 10.44 -7.94
C ILE A 243 -9.20 11.92 -7.81
N VAL A 244 -8.87 12.50 -6.67
CA VAL A 244 -9.07 13.92 -6.34
C VAL A 244 -7.75 14.49 -5.81
N ARG A 245 -7.00 15.16 -6.68
CA ARG A 245 -5.61 15.60 -6.43
C ARG A 245 -5.47 16.83 -5.54
N ASP A 246 -6.56 17.33 -4.97
CA ASP A 246 -6.57 18.51 -4.12
C ASP A 246 -7.20 18.16 -2.77
N GLU A 247 -6.43 18.34 -1.69
CA GLU A 247 -6.84 18.02 -0.32
C GLU A 247 -8.05 18.84 0.13
N THR A 248 -8.12 20.12 -0.25
CA THR A 248 -9.24 21.00 0.10
C THR A 248 -10.52 20.56 -0.59
N VAL A 249 -10.41 20.06 -1.84
CA VAL A 249 -11.56 19.49 -2.56
C VAL A 249 -12.01 18.20 -1.88
N GLN A 250 -11.10 17.31 -1.48
CA GLN A 250 -11.46 16.10 -0.72
C GLN A 250 -12.17 16.45 0.59
N GLU A 251 -11.70 17.47 1.32
CA GLU A 251 -12.36 17.96 2.52
C GLU A 251 -13.79 18.42 2.26
N GLN A 252 -14.00 19.26 1.24
CA GLN A 252 -15.33 19.74 0.88
C GLN A 252 -16.27 18.60 0.48
N MET A 253 -15.77 17.62 -0.28
CA MET A 253 -16.56 16.46 -0.73
C MET A 253 -16.95 15.55 0.43
N VAL A 254 -16.06 15.30 1.42
CA VAL A 254 -16.44 14.49 2.59
C VAL A 254 -17.39 15.25 3.51
N LYS A 255 -17.28 16.56 3.66
CA LYS A 255 -18.21 17.40 4.41
C LYS A 255 -19.60 17.41 3.78
N SER A 256 -19.69 17.54 2.46
CA SER A 256 -20.97 17.52 1.72
C SER A 256 -21.61 16.12 1.66
N GLY A 257 -20.83 15.04 1.88
CA GLY A 257 -21.26 13.66 1.74
C GLY A 257 -21.19 13.12 0.32
N GLU A 258 -20.57 13.84 -0.61
CA GLU A 258 -20.29 13.36 -1.97
C GLU A 258 -19.33 12.15 -1.95
N ILE A 259 -18.37 12.14 -1.02
CA ILE A 259 -17.53 10.98 -0.71
C ILE A 259 -17.74 10.55 0.75
N GLN A 260 -17.44 9.30 1.05
CA GLN A 260 -17.57 8.75 2.39
C GLN A 260 -16.23 8.74 3.14
N ILE A 261 -15.12 8.68 2.41
CA ILE A 261 -13.77 8.63 2.98
C ILE A 261 -12.87 9.57 2.17
N ALA A 262 -12.15 10.46 2.85
CA ALA A 262 -11.05 11.22 2.27
C ALA A 262 -9.72 10.66 2.75
N GLN A 263 -8.83 10.37 1.81
CA GLN A 263 -7.47 9.91 2.13
C GLN A 263 -6.70 11.01 2.86
N GLN A 264 -6.87 12.24 2.41
CA GLN A 264 -6.03 13.34 2.84
C GLN A 264 -6.82 14.65 2.84
N VAL A 265 -6.64 15.42 3.89
CA VAL A 265 -7.16 16.79 4.03
C VAL A 265 -6.04 17.68 4.60
N PRO A 266 -6.11 19.01 4.45
CA PRO A 266 -5.13 19.88 5.05
C PRO A 266 -5.06 19.68 6.57
N PHE A 267 -3.87 19.43 7.12
CA PHE A 267 -3.71 19.19 8.57
C PHE A 267 -4.15 20.36 9.43
N ALA A 268 -4.09 21.58 8.91
CA ALA A 268 -4.58 22.79 9.57
C ALA A 268 -6.09 22.71 9.91
N ASP A 269 -6.87 21.95 9.13
CA ASP A 269 -8.32 21.90 9.23
C ASP A 269 -8.84 20.73 10.09
N ILE A 270 -7.96 19.80 10.50
CA ILE A 270 -8.33 18.61 11.28
C ILE A 270 -9.03 18.96 12.58
N ALA A 271 -8.56 19.99 13.31
CA ALA A 271 -9.19 20.42 14.55
C ALA A 271 -10.65 20.87 14.34
N SER A 272 -10.94 21.50 13.21
CA SER A 272 -12.30 21.88 12.80
C SER A 272 -13.15 20.64 12.47
N LEU A 273 -12.57 19.70 11.72
CA LEU A 273 -13.25 18.45 11.34
C LEU A 273 -13.60 17.57 12.53
N GLN A 274 -12.77 17.55 13.58
CA GLN A 274 -13.06 16.82 14.82
C GLN A 274 -14.31 17.32 15.55
N THR A 275 -14.75 18.55 15.29
CA THR A 275 -15.97 19.14 15.89
C THR A 275 -17.23 18.95 15.04
N ASP A 276 -17.11 18.48 13.80
CA ASP A 276 -18.27 18.21 12.92
C ASP A 276 -18.94 16.87 13.30
N PRO A 277 -20.24 16.88 13.70
CA PRO A 277 -20.94 15.66 14.10
C PRO A 277 -21.12 14.65 12.95
N ASN A 278 -20.95 15.08 11.72
CA ASN A 278 -21.05 14.21 10.53
C ASN A 278 -19.71 13.56 10.14
N ILE A 279 -18.63 13.87 10.84
CA ILE A 279 -17.27 13.44 10.51
C ILE A 279 -16.67 12.63 11.67
N LYS A 280 -15.89 11.63 11.34
CA LYS A 280 -14.97 10.92 12.24
C LYS A 280 -13.55 11.10 11.74
N VAL A 281 -12.67 11.52 12.63
CA VAL A 281 -11.24 11.64 12.37
C VAL A 281 -10.52 10.48 13.04
N TYR A 282 -9.83 9.67 12.26
CA TYR A 282 -8.97 8.58 12.74
C TYR A 282 -7.52 8.98 12.53
N ALA A 283 -6.79 9.20 13.62
CA ALA A 283 -5.35 9.47 13.59
C ALA A 283 -4.61 8.26 14.18
N SER A 284 -3.68 7.70 13.43
CA SER A 284 -2.94 6.50 13.82
C SER A 284 -1.49 6.59 13.38
N PRO A 285 -0.51 6.23 14.23
CA PRO A 285 0.88 6.06 13.77
C PRO A 285 0.94 5.04 12.63
N GLN A 286 1.75 5.32 11.63
CA GLN A 286 1.94 4.41 10.51
C GLN A 286 3.43 4.13 10.24
N TYR A 287 3.71 3.12 9.42
CA TYR A 287 5.06 2.76 9.02
C TYR A 287 5.46 3.47 7.71
N GLN A 288 5.16 4.77 7.63
CA GLN A 288 5.49 5.60 6.48
C GLN A 288 6.32 6.80 6.92
N SER A 289 7.41 7.05 6.19
CA SER A 289 8.25 8.22 6.41
C SER A 289 8.41 9.03 5.13
N LEU A 290 8.63 10.32 5.29
CA LEU A 290 9.04 11.20 4.20
C LEU A 290 10.56 11.26 4.12
N TYR A 291 11.08 11.03 2.92
CA TYR A 291 12.49 11.10 2.60
C TYR A 291 12.78 12.20 1.60
N GLY A 292 14.01 12.73 1.67
CA GLY A 292 14.64 13.43 0.57
C GLY A 292 15.81 12.60 0.08
N LEU A 293 15.62 11.72 -0.92
CA LEU A 293 16.75 11.01 -1.50
C LEU A 293 17.70 12.01 -2.17
N LEU A 294 18.95 12.01 -1.73
CA LEU A 294 20.02 12.84 -2.28
C LEU A 294 20.70 12.09 -3.42
N ASN A 295 20.89 12.75 -4.57
CA ASN A 295 21.54 12.11 -5.71
C ASN A 295 23.05 11.97 -5.49
N ASN A 296 23.48 10.84 -4.91
CA ASN A 296 24.86 10.57 -4.53
C ASN A 296 25.83 10.45 -5.72
N LYS A 297 25.35 10.43 -6.96
CA LYS A 297 26.19 10.41 -8.19
C LYS A 297 26.43 11.79 -8.79
N LYS A 298 25.62 12.79 -8.41
CA LYS A 298 25.62 14.12 -9.02
C LYS A 298 26.13 15.18 -8.05
N PHE A 299 26.93 16.12 -8.53
CA PHE A 299 27.27 17.31 -7.73
C PHE A 299 25.99 18.12 -7.42
N PRO A 300 25.79 18.62 -6.20
CA PRO A 300 26.77 18.65 -5.09
C PRO A 300 26.74 17.42 -4.18
N PHE A 301 25.77 16.52 -4.31
CA PHE A 301 25.53 15.43 -3.34
C PHE A 301 26.43 14.21 -3.51
N ASN A 302 27.32 14.19 -4.50
CA ASN A 302 28.40 13.21 -4.56
C ASN A 302 29.50 13.45 -3.50
N ASN A 303 29.40 14.53 -2.71
CA ASN A 303 30.30 14.85 -1.59
C ASN A 303 29.56 14.67 -0.26
N THR A 304 30.05 13.74 0.58
CA THR A 304 29.45 13.42 1.89
C THR A 304 29.40 14.64 2.83
N LEU A 305 30.44 15.49 2.86
CA LEU A 305 30.44 16.68 3.70
C LEU A 305 29.35 17.68 3.30
N ILE A 306 29.02 17.77 2.01
CA ILE A 306 27.92 18.62 1.56
C ILE A 306 26.57 18.00 1.95
N ARG A 307 26.39 16.69 1.81
CA ARG A 307 25.18 16.00 2.28
C ARG A 307 24.95 16.20 3.78
N GLN A 308 26.00 16.03 4.59
CA GLN A 308 25.97 16.31 6.03
C GLN A 308 25.64 17.78 6.32
N ALA A 309 26.24 18.72 5.58
CA ALA A 309 25.96 20.15 5.74
C ALA A 309 24.49 20.47 5.48
N VAL A 310 23.92 19.91 4.42
CA VAL A 310 22.50 20.07 4.08
C VAL A 310 21.63 19.44 5.18
N SER A 311 21.95 18.24 5.67
CA SER A 311 21.21 17.60 6.77
C SER A 311 21.20 18.44 8.05
N TYR A 312 22.30 19.09 8.42
CA TYR A 312 22.33 20.05 9.55
C TYR A 312 21.57 21.34 9.27
N ALA A 313 21.23 21.65 8.03
CA ALA A 313 20.46 22.82 7.68
C ALA A 313 18.95 22.59 7.59
N ILE A 314 18.46 21.36 7.81
CA ILE A 314 17.03 21.06 7.79
C ILE A 314 16.37 21.48 9.10
N PRO A 315 15.30 22.31 9.07
CA PRO A 315 14.60 22.75 10.27
C PRO A 315 13.52 21.75 10.72
N TYR A 316 13.94 20.53 11.13
CA TYR A 316 13.07 19.39 11.42
C TYR A 316 11.91 19.73 12.37
N GLN A 317 12.19 20.35 13.53
CA GLN A 317 11.16 20.73 14.50
C GLN A 317 10.15 21.73 13.94
N GLN A 318 10.61 22.66 13.09
CA GLN A 318 9.72 23.61 12.45
C GLN A 318 8.82 22.92 11.44
N ILE A 319 9.32 21.93 10.70
CA ILE A 319 8.50 21.12 9.77
C ILE A 319 7.41 20.41 10.56
N VAL A 320 7.75 19.68 11.62
CA VAL A 320 6.76 18.96 12.44
C VAL A 320 5.71 19.90 13.04
N SER A 321 6.11 21.08 13.52
CA SER A 321 5.18 22.00 14.17
C SER A 321 4.31 22.81 13.20
N SER A 322 4.87 23.27 12.06
CA SER A 322 4.16 24.21 11.17
C SER A 322 3.60 23.57 9.91
N VAL A 323 4.14 22.43 9.45
CA VAL A 323 3.63 21.70 8.29
C VAL A 323 2.75 20.55 8.73
N LEU A 324 3.21 19.76 9.71
CA LEU A 324 2.47 18.59 10.18
C LEU A 324 1.48 18.88 11.30
N HIS A 325 1.47 20.09 11.87
CA HIS A 325 0.57 20.48 12.96
C HIS A 325 0.54 19.47 14.12
N GLY A 326 1.65 18.74 14.35
CA GLY A 326 1.77 17.70 15.36
C GLY A 326 1.33 16.29 14.90
N PHE A 327 0.89 16.12 13.65
CA PHE A 327 0.55 14.82 13.08
C PHE A 327 1.78 14.15 12.42
N GLY A 328 2.86 13.99 13.18
CA GLY A 328 4.10 13.35 12.77
C GLY A 328 5.19 13.55 13.79
N ASN A 329 6.29 12.83 13.61
CA ASN A 329 7.50 12.94 14.44
C ASN A 329 8.72 13.11 13.54
N GLU A 330 9.80 13.73 14.07
CA GLU A 330 11.08 13.72 13.37
C GLU A 330 11.56 12.28 13.19
N SER A 331 11.99 11.92 11.98
CA SER A 331 12.57 10.58 11.74
C SER A 331 13.94 10.47 12.41
N VAL A 332 14.20 9.33 13.04
CA VAL A 332 15.49 9.03 13.68
C VAL A 332 16.49 8.39 12.69
N GLY A 333 15.99 7.82 11.61
CA GLY A 333 16.78 7.11 10.59
C GLY A 333 15.89 6.58 9.48
N PRO A 334 16.34 5.55 8.75
CA PRO A 334 15.57 5.04 7.62
C PRO A 334 14.35 4.21 8.00
N ILE A 335 14.21 3.72 9.24
CA ILE A 335 13.09 2.87 9.66
C ILE A 335 12.12 3.66 10.53
N PRO A 336 10.81 3.72 10.17
CA PRO A 336 9.82 4.51 10.88
C PRO A 336 9.60 4.08 12.33
N HIS A 337 9.19 5.02 13.18
CA HIS A 337 8.80 4.74 14.56
C HIS A 337 7.73 3.64 14.65
N GLY A 338 7.94 2.69 15.57
CA GLY A 338 7.00 1.59 15.83
C GLY A 338 7.13 0.40 14.88
N MET A 339 7.83 0.53 13.76
CA MET A 339 8.13 -0.59 12.87
C MET A 339 9.18 -1.51 13.50
N PRO A 340 9.10 -2.85 13.31
CA PRO A 340 10.17 -3.75 13.69
C PRO A 340 11.53 -3.32 13.07
N GLY A 341 12.54 -3.15 13.91
CA GLY A 341 13.86 -2.71 13.47
C GLY A 341 14.12 -1.21 13.56
N HIS A 342 13.16 -0.42 14.03
CA HIS A 342 13.43 0.95 14.40
C HIS A 342 14.39 1.03 15.60
N PHE A 343 15.44 1.83 15.48
CA PHE A 343 16.44 2.04 16.53
C PHE A 343 16.51 3.52 16.93
N ASN A 344 16.39 3.79 18.24
CA ASN A 344 16.43 5.15 18.78
C ASN A 344 17.85 5.69 19.00
N ASP A 345 18.89 4.85 18.94
CA ASP A 345 20.28 5.19 19.25
C ASP A 345 21.14 5.44 18.00
N LEU A 346 20.50 5.88 16.91
CA LEU A 346 21.19 6.30 15.69
C LEU A 346 21.77 7.72 15.85
N PRO A 347 22.86 8.06 15.12
CA PRO A 347 23.30 9.44 14.99
C PRO A 347 22.16 10.31 14.46
N GLN A 348 22.07 11.56 14.92
CA GLN A 348 21.00 12.49 14.49
C GLN A 348 21.57 13.79 13.99
N TYR A 349 20.92 14.34 12.97
CA TYR A 349 21.13 15.70 12.50
C TYR A 349 20.12 16.61 13.20
N THR A 350 20.62 17.64 13.88
CA THR A 350 19.81 18.70 14.47
C THR A 350 20.08 19.99 13.69
N TYR A 351 19.10 20.89 13.67
CA TYR A 351 19.23 22.14 12.94
C TYR A 351 20.39 22.99 13.51
N ASP A 352 21.51 23.08 12.77
CA ASP A 352 22.70 23.84 13.12
C ASP A 352 23.39 24.43 11.88
N LEU A 353 23.02 25.67 11.54
CA LEU A 353 23.61 26.39 10.41
C LEU A 353 25.10 26.70 10.59
N THR A 354 25.60 26.77 11.83
CA THR A 354 27.03 26.99 12.10
C THR A 354 27.81 25.74 11.71
N LYS A 355 27.35 24.58 12.14
CA LYS A 355 27.92 23.28 11.75
C LYS A 355 27.84 23.06 10.25
N ALA A 356 26.70 23.38 9.63
CA ALA A 356 26.50 23.27 8.20
C ALA A 356 27.54 24.11 7.40
N LYS A 357 27.75 25.37 7.79
CA LYS A 357 28.77 26.24 7.17
C LYS A 357 30.21 25.70 7.34
N GLN A 358 30.53 25.15 8.52
CA GLN A 358 31.82 24.52 8.77
C GLN A 358 32.07 23.33 7.83
N LEU A 359 31.05 22.48 7.65
CA LEU A 359 31.14 21.31 6.76
C LEU A 359 31.27 21.73 5.28
N LEU A 360 30.54 22.75 4.84
CA LEU A 360 30.69 23.32 3.49
C LEU A 360 32.09 23.88 3.28
N ALA A 361 32.66 24.58 4.26
CA ALA A 361 34.04 25.08 4.17
C ALA A 361 35.06 23.93 4.07
N GLN A 362 34.88 22.86 4.85
CA GLN A 362 35.72 21.66 4.78
C GLN A 362 35.57 20.95 3.43
N ALA A 363 34.39 20.99 2.81
CA ALA A 363 34.14 20.46 1.49
C ALA A 363 34.74 21.32 0.36
N GLY A 364 35.33 22.49 0.68
CA GLY A 364 35.89 23.43 -0.28
C GLY A 364 34.90 24.49 -0.82
N TYR A 365 33.71 24.58 -0.21
CA TYR A 365 32.63 25.50 -0.62
C TYR A 365 32.20 26.45 0.53
N PRO A 366 33.11 27.27 1.10
CA PRO A 366 32.80 28.11 2.28
C PRO A 366 31.67 29.12 2.02
N ASN A 367 31.41 29.45 0.77
CA ASN A 367 30.40 30.43 0.34
C ASN A 367 29.18 29.74 -0.32
N GLY A 368 29.07 28.42 -0.31
CA GLY A 368 28.04 27.70 -1.07
C GLY A 368 28.13 27.97 -2.58
N GLY A 369 27.09 28.56 -3.16
CA GLY A 369 27.13 29.08 -4.54
C GLY A 369 26.71 28.06 -5.59
N PHE A 370 25.89 27.08 -5.25
CA PHE A 370 25.37 26.10 -6.21
C PHE A 370 23.84 26.03 -6.19
N ASN A 371 23.28 25.50 -7.28
CA ASN A 371 21.84 25.30 -7.48
C ASN A 371 21.51 23.81 -7.38
N ILE A 372 20.36 23.49 -6.82
CA ILE A 372 19.83 22.13 -6.75
C ILE A 372 18.36 22.11 -7.19
N LEU A 373 17.95 21.01 -7.84
CA LEU A 373 16.57 20.73 -8.18
C LEU A 373 15.96 19.80 -7.13
N LEU A 374 14.92 20.27 -6.44
CA LEU A 374 14.11 19.49 -5.52
C LEU A 374 12.75 19.24 -6.15
N THR A 375 12.30 18.00 -6.18
CA THR A 375 10.98 17.62 -6.71
C THR A 375 10.09 17.04 -5.61
N TYR A 376 8.78 17.28 -5.71
CA TYR A 376 7.77 16.78 -4.80
C TYR A 376 6.46 16.47 -5.52
N LEU A 377 5.54 15.70 -4.88
CA LEU A 377 4.25 15.31 -5.44
C LEU A 377 3.29 16.51 -5.49
N THR A 378 2.79 16.85 -6.67
CA THR A 378 1.80 17.92 -6.83
C THR A 378 0.52 17.61 -6.07
N GLY A 379 0.00 18.58 -5.33
CA GLY A 379 -1.23 18.46 -4.53
C GLY A 379 -1.02 17.92 -3.11
N ASP A 380 0.19 17.50 -2.73
CA ASP A 380 0.52 17.16 -1.35
C ASP A 380 1.07 18.40 -0.63
N SER A 381 0.25 19.00 0.25
CA SER A 381 0.60 20.22 1.00
C SER A 381 1.75 19.99 2.00
N ARG A 382 1.93 18.75 2.47
CA ARG A 382 2.99 18.41 3.43
C ARG A 382 4.34 18.29 2.75
N GLU A 383 4.40 17.66 1.58
CA GLU A 383 5.62 17.65 0.76
C GLU A 383 5.98 19.07 0.29
N GLU A 384 4.98 19.86 -0.13
CA GLU A 384 5.18 21.26 -0.54
C GLU A 384 5.75 22.11 0.60
N GLY A 385 5.07 22.17 1.73
CA GLY A 385 5.51 22.97 2.89
C GLY A 385 6.87 22.54 3.44
N THR A 386 7.16 21.23 3.43
CA THR A 386 8.49 20.69 3.78
C THR A 386 9.54 21.17 2.80
N SER A 387 9.27 21.10 1.50
CA SER A 387 10.19 21.54 0.43
C SER A 387 10.48 23.04 0.53
N GLU A 388 9.47 23.87 0.82
CA GLU A 388 9.63 25.31 1.00
C GLU A 388 10.50 25.65 2.22
N LEU A 389 10.31 24.98 3.36
CA LEU A 389 11.12 25.17 4.56
C LEU A 389 12.57 24.76 4.33
N ILE A 390 12.81 23.64 3.64
CA ILE A 390 14.14 23.21 3.21
C ILE A 390 14.79 24.28 2.34
N ALA A 391 14.10 24.72 1.29
CA ALA A 391 14.64 25.72 0.38
C ALA A 391 14.95 27.05 1.08
N ASN A 392 14.08 27.50 1.96
CA ASN A 392 14.29 28.74 2.73
C ASN A 392 15.50 28.62 3.66
N SER A 393 15.69 27.50 4.33
CA SER A 393 16.83 27.29 5.20
C SER A 393 18.16 27.22 4.41
N LEU A 394 18.18 26.54 3.27
CA LEU A 394 19.38 26.40 2.44
C LEU A 394 19.86 27.72 1.82
N LYS A 395 19.02 28.76 1.72
CA LYS A 395 19.42 30.12 1.35
C LYS A 395 20.48 30.71 2.30
N ALA A 396 20.43 30.34 3.60
CA ALA A 396 21.42 30.78 4.60
C ALA A 396 22.82 30.19 4.34
N LEU A 397 22.91 29.15 3.52
CA LEU A 397 24.15 28.53 3.04
C LEU A 397 24.52 28.97 1.62
N ASN A 398 23.78 29.94 1.05
CA ASN A 398 23.91 30.35 -0.36
C ASN A 398 23.73 29.16 -1.35
N ILE A 399 22.79 28.27 -1.02
CA ILE A 399 22.33 27.19 -1.89
C ILE A 399 20.97 27.59 -2.43
N ASN A 400 20.85 27.70 -3.75
CA ASN A 400 19.59 28.02 -4.41
C ASN A 400 18.85 26.73 -4.76
N VAL A 401 17.58 26.61 -4.30
CA VAL A 401 16.73 25.45 -4.55
C VAL A 401 15.65 25.81 -5.56
N GLU A 402 15.67 25.16 -6.71
CA GLU A 402 14.53 25.11 -7.62
C GLU A 402 13.56 24.05 -7.12
N ILE A 403 12.37 24.47 -6.67
CA ILE A 403 11.32 23.56 -6.23
C ILE A 403 10.40 23.27 -7.41
N ARG A 404 10.10 21.98 -7.69
CA ARG A 404 9.25 21.58 -8.81
C ARG A 404 8.22 20.55 -8.37
N ALA A 405 6.93 20.94 -8.42
CA ALA A 405 5.81 20.03 -8.27
C ALA A 405 5.66 19.14 -9.52
N MET A 406 5.48 17.84 -9.33
CA MET A 406 5.34 16.85 -10.41
C MET A 406 4.31 15.80 -10.03
N THR A 407 3.65 15.16 -11.03
CA THR A 407 2.88 13.95 -10.75
C THR A 407 3.81 12.81 -10.36
N TRP A 408 3.28 11.79 -9.67
CA TRP A 408 4.06 10.61 -9.26
C TRP A 408 4.85 10.01 -10.43
N ASN A 409 4.17 9.72 -11.54
CA ASN A 409 4.79 9.10 -12.70
C ASN A 409 5.90 9.95 -13.33
N GLN A 410 5.73 11.29 -13.37
CA GLN A 410 6.75 12.20 -13.88
C GLN A 410 7.97 12.25 -12.96
N GLN A 411 7.74 12.34 -11.64
CA GLN A 411 8.79 12.42 -10.64
C GLN A 411 9.62 11.12 -10.60
N TRP A 412 8.92 9.98 -10.63
CA TRP A 412 9.54 8.66 -10.65
C TRP A 412 10.35 8.42 -11.92
N SER A 413 9.79 8.72 -13.10
CA SER A 413 10.48 8.58 -14.38
C SER A 413 11.72 9.46 -14.49
N LEU A 414 11.68 10.69 -13.93
CA LEU A 414 12.84 11.56 -13.86
C LEU A 414 13.94 10.96 -12.98
N ALA A 415 13.57 10.39 -11.83
CA ALA A 415 14.49 9.75 -10.90
C ALA A 415 15.13 8.47 -11.47
N GLN A 416 14.39 7.70 -12.28
CA GLN A 416 14.92 6.50 -12.96
C GLN A 416 15.76 6.82 -14.22
N GLY A 417 15.80 8.08 -14.63
CA GLY A 417 16.60 8.53 -15.78
C GLY A 417 18.10 8.45 -15.53
N PRO A 418 18.93 8.97 -16.46
CA PRO A 418 20.37 9.04 -16.25
C PRO A 418 20.69 9.84 -14.97
N PRO A 419 21.53 9.33 -14.05
CA PRO A 419 21.75 9.94 -12.73
C PRO A 419 22.12 11.43 -12.77
N LEU A 420 22.91 11.85 -13.76
CA LEU A 420 23.33 13.26 -13.91
C LEU A 420 22.21 14.19 -14.40
N GLN A 421 21.10 13.63 -14.90
CA GLN A 421 19.93 14.39 -15.37
C GLN A 421 18.76 14.32 -14.40
N ALA A 422 18.78 13.35 -13.47
CA ALA A 422 17.78 13.22 -12.43
C ALA A 422 17.79 14.43 -11.47
N GLN A 423 16.74 14.60 -10.70
CA GLN A 423 16.67 15.61 -9.63
C GLN A 423 17.80 15.41 -8.62
N ASP A 424 18.15 16.50 -7.93
CA ASP A 424 19.18 16.47 -6.89
C ASP A 424 18.63 15.99 -5.56
N VAL A 425 17.36 16.34 -5.26
CA VAL A 425 16.60 15.91 -4.10
C VAL A 425 15.24 15.41 -4.56
N PHE A 426 14.95 14.15 -4.24
CA PHE A 426 13.68 13.50 -4.52
C PHE A 426 12.89 13.39 -3.22
N ILE A 427 11.89 14.25 -3.02
CA ILE A 427 10.98 14.19 -1.87
C ILE A 427 9.87 13.19 -2.18
N PHE A 428 9.69 12.20 -1.31
CA PHE A 428 8.66 11.19 -1.48
C PHE A 428 8.46 10.37 -0.20
N TYR A 429 7.30 9.73 -0.10
CA TYR A 429 7.01 8.78 0.95
C TYR A 429 7.52 7.38 0.64
N TRP A 430 7.98 6.67 1.68
CA TRP A 430 8.22 5.24 1.62
C TRP A 430 7.50 4.52 2.76
N TRP A 431 6.99 3.35 2.47
CA TRP A 431 6.28 2.47 3.40
C TRP A 431 6.66 1.01 3.14
N PRO A 432 6.47 0.07 4.14
CA PRO A 432 6.99 -1.27 4.01
C PRO A 432 6.21 -2.13 3.00
N THR A 433 6.96 -2.90 2.21
CA THR A 433 6.44 -4.07 1.51
C THR A 433 6.36 -5.24 2.48
N ILE A 434 7.42 -5.49 3.24
CA ILE A 434 7.47 -6.48 4.31
C ILE A 434 7.87 -5.82 5.63
N LEU A 435 7.44 -6.41 6.76
CA LEU A 435 7.69 -5.86 8.10
C LEU A 435 9.05 -6.29 8.64
N SER A 436 10.10 -5.96 7.91
CA SER A 436 11.50 -6.16 8.24
C SER A 436 12.31 -4.92 7.87
N PRO A 437 13.38 -4.57 8.64
CA PRO A 437 14.31 -3.50 8.25
C PRO A 437 14.90 -3.72 6.87
N TYR A 438 15.07 -4.97 6.47
CA TYR A 438 15.59 -5.36 5.15
C TYR A 438 14.87 -4.61 4.03
N ASP A 439 13.56 -4.48 4.11
CA ASP A 439 12.74 -3.86 3.07
C ASP A 439 13.17 -2.42 2.73
N PHE A 440 13.28 -1.58 3.75
CA PHE A 440 13.70 -0.17 3.58
C PHE A 440 15.17 -0.07 3.13
N LEU A 441 16.02 -0.91 3.71
CA LEU A 441 17.45 -0.86 3.48
C LEU A 441 17.82 -1.40 2.10
N VAL A 442 17.23 -2.54 1.68
CA VAL A 442 17.51 -3.11 0.36
C VAL A 442 16.92 -2.25 -0.75
N SER A 443 15.68 -1.81 -0.59
CA SER A 443 14.98 -1.11 -1.66
C SER A 443 15.61 0.25 -1.96
N MET A 444 15.80 1.09 -0.94
CA MET A 444 16.22 2.47 -1.17
C MET A 444 17.73 2.67 -1.25
N PHE A 445 18.56 1.71 -0.74
CA PHE A 445 19.99 1.97 -0.55
C PHE A 445 20.94 0.87 -1.03
N HIS A 446 20.47 -0.34 -1.31
CA HIS A 446 21.33 -1.39 -1.87
C HIS A 446 21.81 -1.03 -3.26
N SER A 447 23.07 -1.34 -3.55
CA SER A 447 23.67 -1.08 -4.87
C SER A 447 22.99 -1.90 -5.96
N GLU A 448 22.50 -1.24 -6.99
CA GLU A 448 21.85 -1.85 -8.14
C GLU A 448 22.54 -1.40 -9.43
N SER A 449 22.74 -2.32 -10.38
CA SER A 449 23.30 -1.98 -11.70
C SER A 449 22.34 -1.14 -12.53
N SER A 450 21.04 -1.32 -12.32
CA SER A 450 19.94 -0.56 -12.93
C SER A 450 18.92 -0.32 -11.84
N PRO A 451 18.98 0.82 -11.14
CA PRO A 451 18.18 1.06 -9.94
C PRO A 451 16.70 1.08 -10.24
N VAL A 452 15.94 0.27 -9.47
CA VAL A 452 14.48 0.31 -9.46
C VAL A 452 14.01 1.29 -8.38
N PHE A 453 14.55 1.15 -7.15
CA PHE A 453 14.13 1.93 -5.99
C PHE A 453 15.27 2.76 -5.36
N ASN A 454 16.55 2.35 -5.50
CA ASN A 454 17.70 3.15 -5.03
C ASN A 454 17.91 4.39 -5.92
N LEU A 455 16.93 5.28 -5.92
CA LEU A 455 16.92 6.50 -6.75
C LEU A 455 17.73 7.66 -6.16
N GLY A 456 18.34 7.44 -4.98
CA GLY A 456 19.41 8.25 -4.41
C GLY A 456 20.79 7.85 -4.91
N TYR A 457 20.89 6.73 -5.62
CA TYR A 457 22.15 6.20 -6.16
C TYR A 457 23.25 6.04 -5.12
N TYR A 458 22.88 5.67 -3.89
CA TYR A 458 23.83 5.32 -2.83
C TYR A 458 24.44 3.95 -3.13
N TYR A 459 25.77 3.88 -3.32
CA TYR A 459 26.47 2.65 -3.67
C TYR A 459 27.64 2.45 -2.71
N HIS A 460 27.52 1.43 -1.84
CA HIS A 460 28.52 1.13 -0.83
C HIS A 460 28.54 -0.37 -0.52
N SER A 461 29.60 -1.05 -0.94
CA SER A 461 29.70 -2.52 -0.84
C SER A 461 29.65 -3.07 0.58
N ASP A 462 30.18 -2.33 1.57
CA ASP A 462 30.16 -2.77 2.97
C ASP A 462 28.73 -2.69 3.54
N PHE A 463 27.96 -1.68 3.13
CA PHE A 463 26.54 -1.57 3.44
C PHE A 463 25.75 -2.73 2.84
N ASP A 464 25.94 -3.01 1.54
CA ASP A 464 25.27 -4.11 0.85
C ASP A 464 25.53 -5.44 1.58
N GLN A 465 26.79 -5.70 1.95
CA GLN A 465 27.15 -6.91 2.66
C GLN A 465 26.52 -7.02 4.06
N LEU A 466 26.37 -5.90 4.78
CA LEU A 466 25.71 -5.89 6.09
C LEU A 466 24.24 -6.33 5.98
N ILE A 467 23.48 -5.80 5.02
CA ILE A 467 22.06 -6.10 4.88
C ILE A 467 21.83 -7.49 4.27
N ASP A 468 22.66 -7.93 3.32
CA ASP A 468 22.58 -9.27 2.75
C ASP A 468 22.85 -10.35 3.80
N ASN A 469 23.92 -10.17 4.61
CA ASN A 469 24.25 -11.08 5.71
C ASN A 469 23.16 -11.10 6.79
N ALA A 470 22.53 -9.94 7.09
CA ALA A 470 21.44 -9.86 8.04
C ALA A 470 20.23 -10.64 7.57
N TYR A 471 19.80 -10.41 6.33
CA TYR A 471 18.64 -11.09 5.75
C TYR A 471 18.84 -12.61 5.62
N ALA A 472 20.06 -13.04 5.30
CA ALA A 472 20.42 -14.45 5.21
C ALA A 472 20.26 -15.24 6.52
N VAL A 473 20.14 -14.57 7.67
CA VAL A 473 20.01 -15.23 8.98
C VAL A 473 18.76 -14.78 9.75
N GLU A 474 17.98 -13.82 9.24
CA GLU A 474 16.87 -13.19 9.98
C GLU A 474 15.82 -14.20 10.45
N GLY A 475 15.47 -15.17 9.61
CA GLY A 475 14.48 -16.20 9.96
C GLY A 475 14.95 -17.19 11.02
N SER A 476 16.26 -17.32 11.24
CA SER A 476 16.84 -18.27 12.21
C SER A 476 17.47 -17.59 13.42
N ASN A 477 17.98 -16.38 13.27
CA ASN A 477 18.61 -15.59 14.32
C ASN A 477 18.31 -14.09 14.16
N LYS A 478 17.07 -13.73 14.50
CA LYS A 478 16.58 -12.36 14.41
C LYS A 478 17.46 -11.35 15.16
N GLN A 479 18.01 -11.74 16.32
CA GLN A 479 18.87 -10.85 17.10
C GLN A 479 20.17 -10.49 16.35
N ALA A 480 20.85 -11.48 15.74
CA ALA A 480 22.05 -11.22 14.96
C ALA A 480 21.75 -10.37 13.72
N ALA A 481 20.66 -10.66 13.01
CA ALA A 481 20.22 -9.87 11.87
C ALA A 481 20.00 -8.39 12.26
N TYR A 482 19.30 -8.13 13.36
CA TYR A 482 18.99 -6.78 13.82
C TYR A 482 20.22 -5.99 14.28
N GLN A 483 21.28 -6.67 14.78
CA GLN A 483 22.56 -6.01 15.06
C GLN A 483 23.25 -5.55 13.77
N SER A 484 23.17 -6.33 12.70
CA SER A 484 23.74 -5.94 11.40
C SER A 484 22.93 -4.81 10.74
N TYR A 485 21.59 -4.85 10.83
CA TYR A 485 20.75 -3.74 10.37
C TYR A 485 21.05 -2.44 11.11
N LEU A 486 21.21 -2.48 12.43
CA LEU A 486 21.61 -1.30 13.21
C LEU A 486 22.92 -0.69 12.71
N GLN A 487 23.90 -1.51 12.34
CA GLN A 487 25.16 -1.01 11.80
C GLN A 487 24.98 -0.39 10.41
N ALA A 488 24.17 -1.02 9.55
CA ALA A 488 23.83 -0.49 8.24
C ALA A 488 23.11 0.87 8.36
N GLU A 489 22.16 1.00 9.26
CA GLU A 489 21.44 2.26 9.50
C GLU A 489 22.36 3.36 10.04
N LYS A 490 23.27 3.02 10.98
CA LYS A 490 24.30 3.95 11.47
C LYS A 490 25.19 4.47 10.33
N GLN A 491 25.55 3.60 9.40
CA GLN A 491 26.33 3.99 8.23
C GLN A 491 25.54 4.96 7.32
N LEU A 492 24.27 4.63 6.98
CA LEU A 492 23.42 5.49 6.13
C LEU A 492 23.25 6.90 6.74
N VAL A 493 22.99 6.96 8.05
CA VAL A 493 22.83 8.25 8.72
C VAL A 493 24.15 9.00 8.76
N THR A 494 25.26 8.33 9.09
CA THR A 494 26.61 8.96 9.13
C THR A 494 27.00 9.50 7.75
N ASP A 495 26.72 8.78 6.68
CA ASP A 495 27.01 9.19 5.30
C ASP A 495 26.02 10.23 4.75
N ALA A 496 24.96 10.55 5.53
CA ALA A 496 23.86 11.37 5.06
C ALA A 496 23.36 10.90 3.68
N ALA A 497 23.12 9.60 3.52
CA ALA A 497 22.72 9.01 2.25
C ALA A 497 21.41 9.60 1.73
N ALA A 498 20.53 10.01 2.63
CA ALA A 498 19.27 10.69 2.38
C ALA A 498 18.98 11.70 3.51
N LEU A 499 17.99 12.57 3.31
CA LEU A 499 17.34 13.31 4.37
C LEU A 499 16.23 12.44 4.96
N TYR A 500 16.32 12.11 6.25
CA TYR A 500 15.28 11.42 7.01
C TYR A 500 14.43 12.51 7.65
N LEU A 501 13.27 12.82 7.04
CA LEU A 501 12.56 14.06 7.36
C LEU A 501 11.60 13.89 8.53
N TRP A 502 10.58 13.04 8.35
CA TRP A 502 9.60 12.80 9.40
C TRP A 502 8.79 11.52 9.15
N ASP A 503 8.28 10.95 10.25
CA ASP A 503 7.40 9.78 10.24
C ASP A 503 5.96 10.26 10.39
N LEU A 504 5.06 9.73 9.57
CA LEU A 504 3.69 10.19 9.46
C LEU A 504 2.80 9.60 10.57
N THR A 505 1.92 10.44 11.11
CA THR A 505 0.66 10.00 11.69
C THR A 505 -0.39 10.07 10.59
N ASP A 506 -0.94 8.92 10.22
CA ASP A 506 -1.99 8.86 9.20
C ASP A 506 -3.30 9.40 9.75
N VAL A 507 -4.01 10.18 8.95
CA VAL A 507 -5.28 10.80 9.32
C VAL A 507 -6.31 10.52 8.25
N HIS A 508 -7.20 9.56 8.52
CA HIS A 508 -8.34 9.27 7.67
C HIS A 508 -9.58 10.03 8.14
N ILE A 509 -10.26 10.65 7.21
CA ILE A 509 -11.50 11.38 7.45
C ILE A 509 -12.66 10.57 6.89
N LEU A 510 -13.57 10.15 7.75
CA LEU A 510 -14.74 9.35 7.37
C LEU A 510 -16.04 10.07 7.73
N ARG A 511 -17.08 9.81 6.97
CA ARG A 511 -18.45 10.17 7.38
C ARG A 511 -18.84 9.40 8.64
N SER A 512 -19.60 10.05 9.54
CA SER A 512 -19.99 9.46 10.84
C SER A 512 -20.86 8.21 10.72
N ASN A 513 -21.55 8.03 9.59
CA ASN A 513 -22.36 6.86 9.28
C ASN A 513 -21.55 5.66 8.74
N ILE A 514 -20.23 5.72 8.76
CA ILE A 514 -19.33 4.60 8.49
C ILE A 514 -18.80 4.04 9.82
N SER A 515 -18.81 2.72 9.96
CA SER A 515 -18.20 1.98 11.07
C SER A 515 -17.34 0.83 10.57
N GLY A 516 -16.57 0.19 11.46
CA GLY A 516 -15.71 -0.95 11.12
C GLY A 516 -14.33 -0.56 10.55
N PHE A 517 -14.04 0.73 10.34
CA PHE A 517 -12.72 1.15 9.89
C PHE A 517 -11.67 0.81 10.95
N GLN A 518 -10.64 0.10 10.52
CA GLN A 518 -9.44 -0.22 11.30
C GLN A 518 -8.21 0.13 10.46
N TYR A 519 -7.37 0.98 11.00
CA TYR A 519 -6.11 1.33 10.36
C TYR A 519 -5.09 0.19 10.50
N ASN A 520 -4.39 -0.13 9.42
CA ASN A 520 -3.33 -1.14 9.41
C ASN A 520 -2.01 -0.55 8.89
N PRO A 521 -1.01 -0.29 9.77
CA PRO A 521 0.24 0.35 9.37
C PRO A 521 1.11 -0.49 8.41
N GLY A 522 0.85 -1.80 8.32
CA GLY A 522 1.52 -2.68 7.34
C GLY A 522 0.93 -2.62 5.93
N TYR A 523 -0.24 -1.96 5.77
CA TYR A 523 -0.92 -1.75 4.48
C TYR A 523 -1.30 -0.28 4.36
N THR A 524 -0.30 0.55 4.16
CA THR A 524 -0.43 2.01 4.13
C THR A 524 -1.46 2.47 3.10
N THR A 525 -2.27 3.47 3.44
CA THR A 525 -3.35 4.03 2.62
C THR A 525 -4.51 3.09 2.27
N VAL A 526 -4.43 1.83 2.67
CA VAL A 526 -5.45 0.83 2.35
C VAL A 526 -6.68 0.98 3.26
N VAL A 527 -7.85 0.98 2.63
CA VAL A 527 -9.14 0.80 3.27
C VAL A 527 -9.68 -0.57 2.86
N PHE A 528 -9.84 -1.46 3.83
CA PHE A 528 -10.47 -2.77 3.61
C PHE A 528 -11.99 -2.60 3.63
N PHE A 529 -12.62 -2.43 2.47
CA PHE A 529 -14.05 -2.14 2.36
C PHE A 529 -14.95 -3.24 2.93
N TYR A 530 -14.48 -4.48 2.91
CA TYR A 530 -15.19 -5.61 3.51
C TYR A 530 -15.43 -5.44 5.03
N GLN A 531 -14.57 -4.71 5.72
CA GLN A 531 -14.70 -4.45 7.15
C GLN A 531 -15.65 -3.28 7.46
N LEU A 532 -16.01 -2.49 6.44
CA LEU A 532 -16.84 -1.31 6.61
C LEU A 532 -18.32 -1.64 6.63
N HIS A 533 -19.04 -0.95 7.50
CA HIS A 533 -20.48 -1.08 7.65
C HIS A 533 -21.15 0.29 7.57
N GLN A 534 -22.29 0.36 6.89
CA GLN A 534 -23.13 1.54 6.91
C GLN A 534 -24.02 1.52 8.15
N THR A 535 -23.84 2.49 9.05
CA THR A 535 -24.73 2.71 10.19
C THR A 535 -25.90 3.59 9.78
N SER A 536 -27.05 3.40 10.45
CA SER A 536 -28.28 4.16 10.20
C SER A 536 -28.15 5.63 10.58
#